data_c9b63fc8001a14b15c4c45e687560416
#
_entry.id   c9b63fc8001a14b15c4c45e687560416
#
_cell.length_a   1.000
_cell.length_b   1.000
_cell.length_c   1.000
_cell.angle_alpha   90.00
_cell.angle_beta   90.00
_cell.angle_gamma   90.00
#
_symmetry.space_group_name_H-M   'P 1'
#
loop_
_entity.id
_entity.type
_entity.pdbx_description
1 polymer ?
#
loop_
_entity_poly.entity_id
_entity_poly.type
_entity_poly.pdbx_seq_one_letter_code
_entity_poly.pdbx_strand_id
1 'polypeptide(L)'
;MKIKSLLIYLVFLLSCDSSSDFSFGGNFSGDVQMSGESSGTGIGGSMARFTIKGDYLYTVDSYDLKTFDIKDRLNPKITSEVNLGWGIETIFPYGENLFIGAQSGMHIYGLENKEEPNYISSYEHVTSCDPVVVQDSYAYVTLRGGSECMGFNNQLDIVDISNLNNPRLFKTYEMI
;
A
#
# COMPACT_ATOMS: atom_id res chain seq x y z
N MET A 1 39.23 57.02 15.02
CA MET A 1 39.42 55.80 15.87
C MET A 1 38.37 54.82 15.50
N LYS A 2 38.68 53.76 14.74
CA LYS A 2 37.72 52.78 14.18
C LYS A 2 37.71 51.55 15.06
N ILE A 3 36.59 51.27 15.74
CA ILE A 3 36.40 50.05 16.54
C ILE A 3 35.79 48.99 15.58
N LYS A 4 36.55 47.90 15.33
CA LYS A 4 36.06 46.75 14.57
C LYS A 4 35.30 45.83 15.51
N SER A 5 34.00 45.68 15.24
CA SER A 5 33.16 44.71 15.88
C SER A 5 33.47 43.33 15.36
N LEU A 6 33.93 42.42 16.22
CA LEU A 6 34.20 41.00 15.93
C LEU A 6 32.95 40.22 16.26
N LEU A 7 32.23 39.79 15.24
CA LEU A 7 31.04 38.96 15.35
C LEU A 7 31.49 37.48 15.44
N ILE A 8 31.38 36.92 16.65
CA ILE A 8 31.69 35.50 16.90
C ILE A 8 30.41 34.70 16.54
N TYR A 9 30.48 33.93 15.46
CA TYR A 9 29.46 32.93 15.09
C TYR A 9 29.70 31.69 15.97
N LEU A 10 28.79 31.49 16.93
CA LEU A 10 28.72 30.26 17.71
C LEU A 10 27.88 29.23 16.96
N VAL A 11 28.54 28.28 16.28
CA VAL A 11 27.90 27.15 15.63
C VAL A 11 27.60 26.08 16.67
N PHE A 12 26.33 25.95 17.05
CA PHE A 12 25.87 24.78 17.83
C PHE A 12 25.71 23.58 16.91
N LEU A 13 26.65 22.67 16.96
CA LEU A 13 26.49 21.32 16.41
C LEU A 13 25.70 20.50 17.44
N LEU A 14 24.41 20.35 17.27
CA LEU A 14 23.63 19.34 17.95
C LEU A 14 23.92 18.00 17.25
N SER A 15 24.88 17.26 17.80
CA SER A 15 25.10 15.85 17.51
C SER A 15 24.00 15.05 18.20
N CYS A 16 23.11 14.45 17.43
CA CYS A 16 22.16 13.46 17.92
C CYS A 16 22.87 12.10 17.82
N ASP A 17 23.54 11.72 18.91
CA ASP A 17 24.18 10.42 19.08
C ASP A 17 23.18 9.53 19.83
N SER A 18 22.53 8.63 19.11
CA SER A 18 21.76 7.54 19.71
C SER A 18 22.37 6.21 19.25
N SER A 19 23.49 5.89 19.88
CA SER A 19 24.07 4.55 19.84
C SER A 19 23.29 3.65 20.80
N SER A 20 22.37 2.87 20.26
CA SER A 20 21.88 1.67 20.93
C SER A 20 22.67 0.48 20.37
N ASP A 21 23.73 0.09 21.09
CA ASP A 21 24.44 -1.16 20.87
C ASP A 21 23.49 -2.34 21.14
N PHE A 22 22.95 -2.92 20.09
CA PHE A 22 22.31 -4.23 20.15
C PHE A 22 23.30 -5.26 19.62
N SER A 23 24.12 -5.81 20.56
CA SER A 23 25.05 -6.89 20.27
C SER A 23 24.30 -8.21 20.21
N PHE A 24 24.00 -8.70 19.02
CA PHE A 24 23.53 -10.06 18.81
C PHE A 24 24.71 -10.92 18.32
N GLY A 25 25.36 -11.59 19.28
CA GLY A 25 26.39 -12.59 19.00
C GLY A 25 25.73 -13.88 18.47
N GLY A 26 25.78 -14.09 17.17
CA GLY A 26 25.44 -15.34 16.53
C GLY A 26 26.31 -15.55 15.31
N ASN A 27 27.31 -16.44 15.40
CA ASN A 27 28.05 -16.95 14.26
C ASN A 27 27.09 -17.70 13.33
N PHE A 28 26.76 -17.15 12.20
CA PHE A 28 26.10 -17.86 11.12
C PHE A 28 27.02 -17.86 9.90
N SER A 29 27.83 -18.94 9.79
CA SER A 29 28.53 -19.27 8.54
C SER A 29 27.57 -20.12 7.72
N GLY A 30 26.95 -19.53 6.73
CA GLY A 30 26.15 -20.22 5.73
C GLY A 30 26.27 -19.47 4.42
N ASP A 31 26.98 -20.04 3.46
CA ASP A 31 26.97 -19.60 2.06
C ASP A 31 25.53 -19.66 1.54
N VAL A 32 24.89 -18.51 1.44
CA VAL A 32 23.60 -18.40 0.75
C VAL A 32 23.88 -18.05 -0.71
N GLN A 33 23.89 -19.09 -1.52
CA GLN A 33 23.92 -18.97 -2.97
C GLN A 33 22.58 -18.42 -3.41
N MET A 34 22.53 -17.11 -3.70
CA MET A 34 21.37 -16.45 -4.27
C MET A 34 21.23 -16.84 -5.75
N SER A 35 20.56 -17.94 -6.02
CA SER A 35 19.92 -18.19 -7.29
C SER A 35 18.45 -17.80 -7.10
N GLY A 36 18.09 -16.58 -7.44
CA GLY A 36 16.75 -16.09 -7.18
C GLY A 36 16.13 -15.54 -8.43
N GLU A 37 15.11 -16.16 -8.90
CA GLU A 37 14.04 -15.43 -9.55
C GLU A 37 13.26 -14.72 -8.45
N SER A 38 13.49 -13.43 -8.33
CA SER A 38 12.69 -12.55 -7.47
C SER A 38 11.36 -12.31 -8.17
N SER A 39 10.42 -13.25 -8.02
CA SER A 39 9.02 -12.88 -8.11
C SER A 39 8.72 -12.05 -6.86
N GLY A 40 8.98 -10.74 -6.98
CA GLY A 40 8.69 -9.81 -5.90
C GLY A 40 7.19 -9.75 -5.65
N THR A 41 6.71 -10.71 -4.86
CA THR A 41 5.47 -10.52 -4.13
C THR A 41 5.77 -9.49 -3.07
N GLY A 42 5.53 -8.21 -3.39
CA GLY A 42 5.52 -7.19 -2.38
C GLY A 42 4.47 -7.58 -1.36
N ILE A 43 4.92 -8.09 -0.21
CA ILE A 43 4.06 -8.23 0.96
C ILE A 43 3.86 -6.80 1.46
N GLY A 44 3.02 -6.04 0.74
CA GLY A 44 2.52 -4.76 1.21
C GLY A 44 1.64 -5.04 2.41
N GLY A 45 1.95 -4.43 3.53
CA GLY A 45 1.03 -4.44 4.65
C GLY A 45 -0.34 -3.89 4.23
N SER A 46 -1.39 -4.29 4.90
CA SER A 46 -2.78 -3.90 4.62
C SER A 46 -3.07 -2.40 4.67
N MET A 47 -2.08 -1.55 4.89
CA MET A 47 -2.18 -0.08 4.95
C MET A 47 -1.38 0.62 3.85
N ALA A 48 -0.86 -0.11 2.86
CA ALA A 48 -0.09 0.49 1.79
C ALA A 48 -0.99 1.32 0.87
N ARG A 49 -0.56 2.55 0.60
CA ARG A 49 -1.20 3.46 -0.39
C ARG A 49 -0.43 3.51 -1.71
N PHE A 50 0.53 2.65 -1.87
CA PHE A 50 1.29 2.51 -3.11
C PHE A 50 1.79 1.09 -3.29
N THR A 51 2.03 0.73 -4.54
CA THR A 51 2.65 -0.53 -4.92
C THR A 51 3.44 -0.38 -6.21
N ILE A 52 4.44 -1.24 -6.41
CA ILE A 52 5.21 -1.29 -7.65
C ILE A 52 4.98 -2.65 -8.30
N LYS A 53 4.71 -2.61 -9.61
CA LYS A 53 4.64 -3.81 -10.44
C LYS A 53 5.38 -3.61 -11.76
N GLY A 54 6.53 -4.27 -11.89
CA GLY A 54 7.46 -4.04 -13.00
C GLY A 54 8.00 -2.61 -12.98
N ASP A 55 7.84 -1.90 -14.08
CA ASP A 55 8.30 -0.53 -14.26
C ASP A 55 7.22 0.52 -13.96
N TYR A 56 6.17 0.14 -13.20
CA TYR A 56 5.07 1.05 -12.87
C TYR A 56 4.87 1.12 -11.37
N LEU A 57 4.73 2.37 -10.89
CA LEU A 57 4.33 2.70 -9.54
C LEU A 57 2.85 3.11 -9.56
N TYR A 58 2.06 2.46 -8.76
CA TYR A 58 0.64 2.78 -8.54
C TYR A 58 0.49 3.38 -7.14
N THR A 59 -0.17 4.52 -7.07
CA THR A 59 -0.45 5.20 -5.80
C THR A 59 -1.92 5.51 -5.70
N VAL A 60 -2.46 5.41 -4.50
CA VAL A 60 -3.82 5.89 -4.21
C VAL A 60 -3.75 7.01 -3.18
N ASP A 61 -4.55 8.04 -3.39
CA ASP A 61 -4.89 9.01 -2.37
C ASP A 61 -6.33 8.78 -1.89
N SER A 62 -7.02 9.79 -1.35
CA SER A 62 -8.38 9.59 -0.85
C SER A 62 -9.44 9.49 -1.96
N TYR A 63 -9.07 9.76 -3.22
CA TYR A 63 -9.99 9.86 -4.35
C TYR A 63 -9.50 9.16 -5.61
N ASP A 64 -8.19 9.14 -5.85
CA ASP A 64 -7.63 8.82 -7.16
C ASP A 64 -6.62 7.69 -7.11
N LEU A 65 -6.57 6.91 -8.19
CA LEU A 65 -5.49 5.99 -8.53
C LEU A 65 -4.60 6.67 -9.56
N LYS A 66 -3.32 6.87 -9.24
CA LYS A 66 -2.32 7.45 -10.15
C LYS A 66 -1.29 6.40 -10.52
N THR A 67 -0.98 6.32 -11.81
CA THR A 67 0.04 5.43 -12.36
C THR A 67 1.22 6.24 -12.85
N PHE A 68 2.43 5.79 -12.50
CA PHE A 68 3.67 6.41 -12.94
C PHE A 68 4.54 5.37 -13.65
N ASP A 69 5.05 5.71 -14.84
CA ASP A 69 6.18 5.01 -15.46
C ASP A 69 7.46 5.39 -14.70
N ILE A 70 8.13 4.39 -14.14
CA ILE A 70 9.37 4.52 -13.36
C ILE A 70 10.55 3.83 -14.04
N LYS A 71 10.50 3.57 -15.37
CA LYS A 71 11.63 3.05 -16.13
C LYS A 71 12.86 3.94 -15.98
N ASP A 72 12.64 5.27 -16.12
CA ASP A 72 13.62 6.27 -15.68
C ASP A 72 13.31 6.66 -14.23
N ARG A 73 14.03 6.05 -13.27
CA ARG A 73 13.82 6.28 -11.84
C ARG A 73 14.13 7.70 -11.37
N LEU A 74 14.89 8.47 -12.17
CA LEU A 74 15.22 9.85 -11.85
C LEU A 74 14.16 10.82 -12.38
N ASN A 75 13.35 10.37 -13.33
CA ASN A 75 12.30 11.18 -13.96
C ASN A 75 11.00 10.37 -14.12
N PRO A 76 10.30 10.01 -13.00
CA PRO A 76 9.02 9.34 -13.06
C PRO A 76 8.01 10.17 -13.86
N LYS A 77 7.20 9.50 -14.69
CA LYS A 77 6.17 10.17 -15.51
C LYS A 77 4.81 9.62 -15.19
N ILE A 78 3.86 10.50 -14.88
CA ILE A 78 2.47 10.10 -14.74
C ILE A 78 1.94 9.62 -16.10
N THR A 79 1.31 8.45 -16.12
CA THR A 79 0.72 7.86 -17.34
C THR A 79 -0.79 7.88 -17.28
N SER A 80 -1.38 7.70 -16.10
CA SER A 80 -2.83 7.78 -15.91
C SER A 80 -3.21 8.30 -14.53
N GLU A 81 -4.41 8.88 -14.46
CA GLU A 81 -5.10 9.27 -13.23
C GLU A 81 -6.57 8.88 -13.36
N VAL A 82 -7.04 8.02 -12.46
CA VAL A 82 -8.40 7.46 -12.47
C VAL A 82 -9.09 7.86 -11.18
N ASN A 83 -10.22 8.56 -11.27
CA ASN A 83 -11.01 8.88 -10.09
C ASN A 83 -11.80 7.65 -9.65
N LEU A 84 -11.58 7.24 -8.40
CA LEU A 84 -12.17 6.06 -7.76
C LEU A 84 -13.40 6.41 -6.91
N GLY A 85 -13.66 7.69 -6.70
CA GLY A 85 -14.59 8.18 -5.69
C GLY A 85 -13.88 8.49 -4.37
N TRP A 86 -14.63 8.69 -3.30
CA TRP A 86 -14.05 9.08 -2.02
C TRP A 86 -13.81 7.89 -1.08
N GLY A 87 -12.94 8.10 -0.09
CA GLY A 87 -12.72 7.14 0.97
C GLY A 87 -11.77 5.99 0.60
N ILE A 88 -10.88 6.21 -0.36
CA ILE A 88 -9.86 5.23 -0.74
C ILE A 88 -8.78 5.18 0.32
N GLU A 89 -8.45 3.96 0.76
CA GLU A 89 -7.57 3.75 1.91
C GLU A 89 -6.33 2.92 1.58
N THR A 90 -6.47 1.88 0.78
CA THR A 90 -5.38 0.92 0.55
C THR A 90 -5.34 0.43 -0.89
N ILE A 91 -4.16 -0.08 -1.29
CA ILE A 91 -3.95 -0.76 -2.57
C ILE A 91 -3.17 -2.06 -2.34
N PHE A 92 -3.62 -3.15 -2.91
CA PHE A 92 -2.98 -4.45 -2.84
C PHE A 92 -2.85 -5.07 -4.24
N PRO A 93 -1.63 -5.35 -4.72
CA PRO A 93 -1.41 -6.00 -6.00
C PRO A 93 -1.51 -7.52 -5.85
N TYR A 94 -2.27 -8.19 -6.71
CA TYR A 94 -2.31 -9.65 -6.77
C TYR A 94 -2.55 -10.14 -8.19
N GLY A 95 -1.70 -11.06 -8.66
CA GLY A 95 -1.72 -11.48 -10.06
C GLY A 95 -1.54 -10.26 -10.99
N GLU A 96 -2.31 -10.15 -12.05
CA GLU A 96 -2.35 -8.99 -12.94
C GLU A 96 -3.50 -8.03 -12.56
N ASN A 97 -3.74 -7.84 -11.24
CA ASN A 97 -4.81 -6.98 -10.75
C ASN A 97 -4.36 -6.13 -9.58
N LEU A 98 -5.08 -5.02 -9.37
CA LEU A 98 -5.03 -4.19 -8.18
C LEU A 98 -6.35 -4.32 -7.43
N PHE A 99 -6.26 -4.60 -6.14
CA PHE A 99 -7.38 -4.60 -5.22
C PHE A 99 -7.28 -3.34 -4.36
N ILE A 100 -8.28 -2.49 -4.41
CA ILE A 100 -8.26 -1.17 -3.79
C ILE A 100 -9.34 -1.13 -2.73
N GLY A 101 -8.94 -1.00 -1.48
CA GLY A 101 -9.86 -0.87 -0.35
C GLY A 101 -10.37 0.56 -0.23
N ALA A 102 -11.68 0.68 -0.09
CA ALA A 102 -12.39 1.94 0.09
C ALA A 102 -13.42 1.82 1.21
N GLN A 103 -13.87 2.94 1.78
CA GLN A 103 -14.90 2.92 2.82
C GLN A 103 -16.25 2.32 2.37
N SER A 104 -16.50 2.25 1.07
CA SER A 104 -17.71 1.66 0.49
C SER A 104 -17.54 0.21 0.04
N GLY A 105 -16.31 -0.32 0.06
CA GLY A 105 -16.02 -1.65 -0.42
C GLY A 105 -14.64 -1.82 -1.03
N MET A 106 -14.50 -2.79 -1.87
CA MET A 106 -13.26 -3.11 -2.57
C MET A 106 -13.47 -2.94 -4.08
N HIS A 107 -12.61 -2.17 -4.73
CA HIS A 107 -12.56 -2.05 -6.18
C HIS A 107 -11.50 -2.98 -6.76
N ILE A 108 -11.76 -3.55 -7.94
CA ILE A 108 -10.83 -4.43 -8.66
C ILE A 108 -10.50 -3.79 -10.00
N TYR A 109 -9.20 -3.61 -10.25
CA TYR A 109 -8.66 -3.06 -11.49
C TYR A 109 -7.71 -4.05 -12.14
N GLY A 110 -7.82 -4.23 -13.46
CA GLY A 110 -6.93 -5.05 -14.27
C GLY A 110 -5.71 -4.28 -14.74
N LEU A 111 -4.60 -4.98 -14.94
CA LEU A 111 -3.32 -4.46 -15.40
C LEU A 111 -2.91 -5.04 -16.76
N GLU A 112 -3.87 -5.37 -17.64
CA GLU A 112 -3.60 -5.74 -19.02
C GLU A 112 -2.85 -4.61 -19.73
N ASN A 113 -3.26 -3.37 -19.50
CA ASN A 113 -2.48 -2.18 -19.77
C ASN A 113 -1.96 -1.61 -18.45
N LYS A 114 -0.65 -1.76 -18.21
CA LYS A 114 -0.02 -1.30 -16.97
C LYS A 114 0.05 0.22 -16.85
N GLU A 115 -0.01 0.93 -17.97
CA GLU A 115 0.00 2.40 -17.99
C GLU A 115 -1.35 2.99 -17.60
N GLU A 116 -2.43 2.23 -17.84
CA GLU A 116 -3.80 2.69 -17.63
C GLU A 116 -4.64 1.50 -17.09
N PRO A 117 -4.65 1.30 -15.75
CA PRO A 117 -5.46 0.24 -15.13
C PRO A 117 -6.94 0.37 -15.51
N ASN A 118 -7.58 -0.74 -15.88
CA ASN A 118 -8.98 -0.79 -16.26
C ASN A 118 -9.86 -1.31 -15.12
N TYR A 119 -11.00 -0.66 -14.89
CA TYR A 119 -11.99 -1.13 -13.93
C TYR A 119 -12.58 -2.48 -14.36
N ILE A 120 -12.61 -3.45 -13.44
CA ILE A 120 -13.24 -4.75 -13.63
C ILE A 120 -14.57 -4.80 -12.89
N SER A 121 -14.56 -4.61 -11.58
CA SER A 121 -15.74 -4.73 -10.73
C SER A 121 -15.50 -4.11 -9.35
N SER A 122 -16.54 -4.13 -8.52
CA SER A 122 -16.43 -3.84 -7.08
C SER A 122 -17.21 -4.85 -6.24
N TYR A 123 -16.77 -5.02 -5.00
CA TYR A 123 -17.51 -5.63 -3.91
C TYR A 123 -17.93 -4.53 -2.94
N GLU A 124 -19.24 -4.32 -2.79
CA GLU A 124 -19.80 -3.30 -1.92
C GLU A 124 -20.20 -3.90 -0.56
N HIS A 125 -19.97 -3.17 0.50
CA HIS A 125 -20.39 -3.52 1.85
C HIS A 125 -20.83 -2.25 2.62
N VAL A 126 -21.26 -2.44 3.87
CA VAL A 126 -21.59 -1.32 4.76
C VAL A 126 -20.34 -0.50 5.04
N THR A 127 -20.46 0.83 5.02
CA THR A 127 -19.35 1.79 5.18
C THR A 127 -18.47 1.47 6.39
N SER A 128 -17.19 1.29 6.15
CA SER A 128 -16.17 0.95 7.14
C SER A 128 -14.78 1.31 6.61
N CYS A 129 -13.72 1.25 7.45
CA CYS A 129 -12.34 1.41 7.00
C CYS A 129 -11.75 0.06 6.65
N ASP A 130 -11.27 -0.12 5.42
CA ASP A 130 -11.10 -1.43 4.82
C ASP A 130 -9.74 -1.70 4.19
N PRO A 131 -8.78 -2.12 5.01
CA PRO A 131 -7.62 -2.82 4.47
C PRO A 131 -8.05 -4.10 3.74
N VAL A 132 -7.52 -4.30 2.53
CA VAL A 132 -7.71 -5.51 1.73
C VAL A 132 -6.39 -6.24 1.51
N VAL A 133 -6.43 -7.56 1.65
CA VAL A 133 -5.35 -8.46 1.20
C VAL A 133 -5.96 -9.61 0.42
N VAL A 134 -5.20 -10.16 -0.53
CA VAL A 134 -5.69 -11.25 -1.39
C VAL A 134 -4.74 -12.42 -1.33
N GLN A 135 -5.32 -13.61 -1.27
CA GLN A 135 -4.61 -14.88 -1.39
C GLN A 135 -5.47 -15.87 -2.15
N ASP A 136 -4.89 -16.49 -3.17
CA ASP A 136 -5.57 -17.45 -4.04
C ASP A 136 -6.85 -16.86 -4.66
N SER A 137 -7.99 -17.46 -4.41
CA SER A 137 -9.29 -17.02 -4.92
C SER A 137 -10.11 -16.25 -3.88
N TYR A 138 -9.46 -15.70 -2.85
CA TYR A 138 -10.15 -15.00 -1.78
C TYR A 138 -9.51 -13.65 -1.48
N ALA A 139 -10.36 -12.62 -1.33
CA ALA A 139 -9.98 -11.37 -0.73
C ALA A 139 -10.45 -11.34 0.74
N TYR A 140 -9.60 -10.81 1.60
CA TYR A 140 -9.84 -10.65 3.02
C TYR A 140 -9.95 -9.16 3.30
N VAL A 141 -11.13 -8.72 3.69
CA VAL A 141 -11.49 -7.32 3.91
C VAL A 141 -11.82 -7.14 5.38
N THR A 142 -11.03 -6.33 6.09
CA THR A 142 -11.29 -6.06 7.51
C THR A 142 -12.08 -4.78 7.66
N LEU A 143 -13.29 -4.88 8.17
CA LEU A 143 -14.17 -3.76 8.46
C LEU A 143 -13.91 -3.30 9.90
N ARG A 144 -13.44 -2.06 10.07
CA ARG A 144 -13.14 -1.49 11.40
C ARG A 144 -14.15 -0.41 11.73
N GLY A 145 -14.76 -0.54 12.91
CA GLY A 145 -15.55 0.51 13.51
C GLY A 145 -14.67 1.53 14.25
N GLY A 146 -15.14 2.75 14.41
CA GLY A 146 -14.46 3.80 15.18
C GLY A 146 -14.85 5.20 14.77
N SER A 147 -14.26 6.21 15.42
CA SER A 147 -14.63 7.62 15.24
C SER A 147 -14.40 8.18 13.85
N GLU A 148 -13.45 7.62 13.10
CA GLU A 148 -13.15 8.01 11.72
C GLU A 148 -13.78 7.05 10.71
N CYS A 149 -14.09 5.82 11.14
CA CYS A 149 -14.73 4.78 10.36
C CYS A 149 -16.17 4.64 10.86
N MET A 150 -17.15 5.05 10.10
CA MET A 150 -18.56 5.12 10.52
C MET A 150 -19.24 3.76 10.80
N GLY A 151 -18.51 2.66 10.76
CA GLY A 151 -18.98 1.33 11.11
C GLY A 151 -19.06 1.08 12.62
N PHE A 152 -20.00 0.26 13.05
CA PHE A 152 -20.20 -0.12 14.45
C PHE A 152 -19.63 -1.50 14.78
N ASN A 153 -19.25 -2.27 13.78
CA ASN A 153 -18.79 -3.64 13.94
C ASN A 153 -17.35 -3.79 13.48
N ASN A 154 -16.55 -4.51 14.26
CA ASN A 154 -15.27 -5.01 13.80
C ASN A 154 -15.52 -6.41 13.21
N GLN A 155 -15.26 -6.59 11.93
CA GLN A 155 -15.46 -7.89 11.28
C GLN A 155 -14.43 -8.12 10.17
N LEU A 156 -14.27 -9.39 9.80
CA LEU A 156 -13.50 -9.83 8.67
C LEU A 156 -14.46 -10.45 7.65
N ASP A 157 -14.55 -9.86 6.48
CA ASP A 157 -15.23 -10.45 5.34
C ASP A 157 -14.23 -11.23 4.48
N ILE A 158 -14.59 -12.45 4.15
CA ILE A 158 -13.91 -13.28 3.16
C ILE A 158 -14.76 -13.21 1.89
N VAL A 159 -14.18 -12.69 0.83
CA VAL A 159 -14.86 -12.49 -0.46
C VAL A 159 -14.27 -13.47 -1.47
N ASP A 160 -15.13 -14.28 -2.08
CA ASP A 160 -14.76 -15.13 -3.21
C ASP A 160 -14.56 -14.27 -4.46
N ILE A 161 -13.35 -14.28 -4.98
CA ILE A 161 -12.90 -13.55 -6.17
C ILE A 161 -12.49 -14.50 -7.31
N SER A 162 -12.92 -15.75 -7.27
CA SER A 162 -12.69 -16.71 -8.37
C SER A 162 -13.24 -16.21 -9.70
N ASN A 163 -14.29 -15.38 -9.66
CA ASN A 163 -14.78 -14.60 -10.79
C ASN A 163 -14.62 -13.11 -10.48
N LEU A 164 -13.56 -12.50 -11.00
CA LEU A 164 -13.27 -11.08 -10.79
C LEU A 164 -14.36 -10.12 -11.25
N ASN A 165 -15.21 -10.53 -12.22
CA ASN A 165 -16.33 -9.70 -12.67
C ASN A 165 -17.56 -9.75 -11.74
N ASN A 166 -17.54 -10.65 -10.74
CA ASN A 166 -18.67 -10.83 -9.82
C ASN A 166 -18.18 -11.38 -8.47
N PRO A 167 -17.42 -10.59 -7.71
CA PRO A 167 -16.96 -10.96 -6.39
C PRO A 167 -18.16 -11.15 -5.45
N ARG A 168 -18.10 -12.12 -4.53
CA ARG A 168 -19.20 -12.47 -3.65
C ARG A 168 -18.71 -12.72 -2.24
N LEU A 169 -19.48 -12.24 -1.25
CA LEU A 169 -19.25 -12.58 0.13
C LEU A 169 -19.30 -14.11 0.30
N PHE A 170 -18.21 -14.68 0.78
CA PHE A 170 -18.14 -16.10 1.13
C PHE A 170 -18.47 -16.32 2.60
N LYS A 171 -17.90 -15.50 3.49
CA LYS A 171 -18.11 -15.61 4.94
C LYS A 171 -17.70 -14.35 5.68
N THR A 172 -18.40 -14.05 6.77
CA THR A 172 -18.06 -13.00 7.74
C THR A 172 -17.67 -13.60 9.07
N TYR A 173 -16.65 -13.03 9.71
CA TYR A 173 -16.25 -13.31 11.09
C TYR A 173 -16.30 -12.02 11.90
N GLU A 174 -16.97 -12.06 13.05
CA GLU A 174 -16.90 -10.98 14.03
C GLU A 174 -15.52 -11.00 14.69
N MET A 175 -14.89 -9.82 14.79
CA MET A 175 -13.63 -9.63 15.52
C MET A 175 -13.95 -8.96 16.85
N ILE A 176 -13.52 -9.59 17.94
CA ILE A 176 -13.74 -9.13 19.31
C ILE A 176 -12.76 -8.03 19.67
#